data_14394445ca3a3a99e6c0423811a5a42a
#
_entry.id   14394445ca3a3a99e6c0423811a5a42a
#
_cell.length_a   1.000
_cell.length_b   1.000
_cell.length_c   1.000
_cell.angle_alpha   90.00
_cell.angle_beta   90.00
_cell.angle_gamma   90.00
#
_symmetry.space_group_name_H-M   'P 1'
#
loop_
_entity.id
_entity.type
_entity.pdbx_description
1 polymer ?
#
loop_
_entity_poly.entity_id
_entity_poly.type
_entity_poly.pdbx_seq_one_letter_code
_entity_poly.pdbx_strand_id
1 'polypeptide(L)'
;MESITGYVDHIVFQNSENGYAVMILMMEGEEVTCVGMCKGLGQGENITAEGEYIEHPVYGRQFKIQNYETVTPTDRVGMERYLGSGAIRGVGEALAARIVKKFGDDTFRIIEEEPERLAEVKGISERKAQEIAI
;
A
#
# COMPACT_ATOMS: atom_id res chain seq x y z
N MET A 1 12.69 -18.93 -9.87
CA MET A 1 12.06 -17.62 -9.61
C MET A 1 11.19 -17.72 -8.36
N GLU A 2 11.33 -16.76 -7.46
CA GLU A 2 10.57 -16.74 -6.21
C GLU A 2 9.47 -15.72 -6.27
N SER A 3 8.45 -15.89 -5.43
CA SER A 3 7.32 -14.97 -5.32
C SER A 3 7.20 -14.50 -3.87
N ILE A 4 7.07 -13.21 -3.67
CA ILE A 4 6.89 -12.62 -2.34
C ILE A 4 5.68 -11.70 -2.35
N THR A 5 4.99 -11.63 -1.22
CA THR A 5 3.83 -10.77 -1.05
C THR A 5 4.03 -9.89 0.17
N GLY A 6 3.79 -8.60 0.01
CA GLY A 6 3.91 -7.65 1.11
C GLY A 6 3.39 -6.28 0.68
N TYR A 7 3.62 -5.28 1.53
CA TYR A 7 3.24 -3.92 1.19
C TYR A 7 4.48 -3.03 1.12
N VAL A 8 4.39 -1.99 0.28
CA VAL A 8 5.48 -1.03 0.12
C VAL A 8 5.53 -0.13 1.35
N ASP A 9 6.53 -0.33 2.21
CA ASP A 9 6.70 0.50 3.41
C ASP A 9 7.15 1.90 3.02
N HIS A 10 8.18 2.00 2.21
CA HIS A 10 8.61 3.27 1.64
C HIS A 10 9.47 3.07 0.40
N ILE A 11 9.56 4.10 -0.42
CA ILE A 11 10.38 4.11 -1.63
C ILE A 11 11.66 4.87 -1.32
N VAL A 12 12.80 4.18 -1.43
CA VAL A 12 14.13 4.76 -1.15
C VAL A 12 14.58 5.63 -2.32
N PHE A 13 14.35 5.16 -3.55
CA PHE A 13 14.75 5.85 -4.76
C PHE A 13 13.79 5.48 -5.89
N GLN A 14 13.47 6.44 -6.73
CA GLN A 14 12.66 6.19 -7.91
C GLN A 14 13.12 7.08 -9.06
N ASN A 15 13.42 6.47 -10.21
CA ASN A 15 13.79 7.20 -11.41
C ASN A 15 12.51 7.43 -12.23
N SER A 16 12.11 8.67 -12.39
CA SER A 16 10.88 9.02 -13.09
C SER A 16 10.93 8.80 -14.60
N GLU A 17 12.13 8.71 -15.16
CA GLU A 17 12.29 8.50 -16.60
C GLU A 17 12.06 7.06 -17.02
N ASN A 18 12.66 6.11 -16.32
CA ASN A 18 12.59 4.69 -16.69
C ASN A 18 11.76 3.84 -15.73
N GLY A 19 11.31 4.40 -14.60
CA GLY A 19 10.53 3.66 -13.62
C GLY A 19 11.32 2.76 -12.69
N TYR A 20 12.65 2.77 -12.78
CA TYR A 20 13.48 1.98 -11.87
C TYR A 20 13.31 2.48 -10.44
N ALA A 21 13.08 1.58 -9.52
CA ALA A 21 12.85 1.93 -8.13
C ALA A 21 13.61 1.01 -7.18
N VAL A 22 13.98 1.57 -6.04
CA VAL A 22 14.49 0.82 -4.89
C VAL A 22 13.51 1.09 -3.75
N MET A 23 12.91 0.05 -3.21
CA MET A 23 11.89 0.19 -2.19
C MET A 23 12.08 -0.83 -1.09
N ILE A 24 11.53 -0.51 0.09
CA ILE A 24 11.46 -1.45 1.20
C ILE A 24 10.06 -2.04 1.22
N LEU A 25 9.99 -3.35 1.03
CA LEU A 25 8.75 -4.10 1.12
C LEU A 25 8.68 -4.74 2.49
N MET A 26 7.57 -4.57 3.18
CA MET A 26 7.35 -5.21 4.47
C MET A 26 6.61 -6.52 4.26
N MET A 27 7.24 -7.62 4.65
CA MET A 27 6.71 -8.96 4.49
C MET A 27 6.79 -9.70 5.82
N GLU A 28 5.64 -10.01 6.40
CA GLU A 28 5.53 -10.74 7.68
C GLU A 28 6.39 -10.16 8.81
N GLY A 29 6.44 -8.83 8.90
CA GLY A 29 7.23 -8.15 9.92
C GLY A 29 8.70 -7.97 9.59
N GLU A 30 9.15 -8.43 8.43
CA GLU A 30 10.52 -8.27 7.96
C GLU A 30 10.61 -7.32 6.80
N GLU A 31 11.67 -6.50 6.79
CA GLU A 31 11.95 -5.59 5.69
C GLU A 31 12.72 -6.31 4.59
N VAL A 32 12.27 -6.17 3.36
CA VAL A 32 12.95 -6.72 2.19
C VAL A 32 13.24 -5.58 1.22
N THR A 33 14.51 -5.38 0.90
CA THR A 33 14.89 -4.38 -0.10
C THR A 33 14.61 -4.95 -1.48
N CYS A 34 13.74 -4.27 -2.23
CA CYS A 34 13.36 -4.67 -3.58
C CYS A 34 13.83 -3.66 -4.60
N VAL A 35 14.32 -4.15 -5.72
CA VAL A 35 14.79 -3.31 -6.83
C VAL A 35 14.16 -3.79 -8.14
N GLY A 36 13.85 -2.87 -9.01
CA GLY A 36 13.31 -3.21 -10.33
C GLY A 36 12.52 -2.09 -10.97
N MET A 37 11.96 -2.37 -12.12
CA MET A 37 11.13 -1.43 -12.88
C MET A 37 9.71 -1.47 -12.33
N CYS A 38 9.36 -0.52 -11.48
CA CYS A 38 8.08 -0.47 -10.77
C CYS A 38 7.42 0.88 -10.94
N LYS A 39 7.21 1.27 -12.17
CA LYS A 39 6.59 2.56 -12.49
C LYS A 39 5.16 2.63 -11.98
N GLY A 40 4.84 3.70 -11.25
CA GLY A 40 3.50 3.92 -10.74
C GLY A 40 3.19 3.25 -9.41
N LEU A 41 4.13 2.49 -8.86
CA LEU A 41 3.95 1.86 -7.56
C LEU A 41 4.19 2.89 -6.46
N GLY A 42 3.30 2.95 -5.48
CA GLY A 42 3.35 3.92 -4.41
C GLY A 42 3.45 3.30 -3.03
N GLN A 43 3.81 4.13 -2.06
CA GLN A 43 3.88 3.75 -0.66
C GLN A 43 2.52 3.25 -0.17
N GLY A 44 2.51 2.19 0.60
CA GLY A 44 1.31 1.60 1.18
C GLY A 44 0.60 0.59 0.30
N GLU A 45 0.99 0.46 -0.97
CA GLU A 45 0.36 -0.52 -1.86
C GLU A 45 0.81 -1.94 -1.50
N ASN A 46 -0.13 -2.87 -1.59
CA ASN A 46 0.16 -4.29 -1.44
C ASN A 46 0.47 -4.88 -2.80
N ILE A 47 1.54 -5.65 -2.86
CA ILE A 47 1.96 -6.27 -4.11
C ILE A 47 2.34 -7.72 -3.91
N THR A 48 2.21 -8.50 -4.98
CA THR A 48 2.86 -9.80 -5.12
C THR A 48 3.91 -9.62 -6.19
N ALA A 49 5.16 -9.86 -5.85
CA ALA A 49 6.29 -9.68 -6.76
C ALA A 49 6.95 -11.02 -7.05
N GLU A 50 7.34 -11.20 -8.29
CA GLU A 50 8.10 -12.37 -8.74
C GLU A 50 9.49 -11.92 -9.16
N GLY A 51 10.50 -12.68 -8.77
CA GLY A 51 11.87 -12.37 -9.11
C GLY A 51 12.86 -13.26 -8.41
N GLU A 52 14.03 -12.74 -8.16
CA GLU A 52 15.13 -13.49 -7.56
C GLU A 52 15.86 -12.66 -6.51
N TYR A 53 16.34 -13.31 -5.47
CA TYR A 53 17.25 -12.67 -4.53
C TYR A 53 18.63 -12.57 -5.16
N ILE A 54 19.24 -11.41 -5.01
CA ILE A 54 20.60 -11.15 -5.49
C ILE A 54 21.45 -10.61 -4.33
N GLU A 55 22.76 -10.79 -4.40
CA GLU A 55 23.69 -10.18 -3.48
C GLU A 55 24.34 -8.96 -4.13
N HIS A 56 24.05 -7.79 -3.58
CA HIS A 56 24.70 -6.57 -4.02
C HIS A 56 26.02 -6.39 -3.26
N PRO A 57 27.12 -6.05 -3.95
CA PRO A 57 28.43 -5.94 -3.29
C PRO A 57 28.50 -4.91 -2.16
N VAL A 58 27.66 -3.86 -2.21
CA VAL A 58 27.65 -2.79 -1.23
C VAL A 58 26.47 -2.89 -0.28
N TYR A 59 25.27 -3.17 -0.81
CA TYR A 59 24.01 -3.10 -0.04
C TYR A 59 23.53 -4.46 0.47
N GLY A 60 24.20 -5.53 0.12
CA GLY A 60 23.83 -6.88 0.58
C GLY A 60 22.67 -7.48 -0.21
N ARG A 61 21.87 -8.29 0.47
CA ARG A 61 20.80 -9.04 -0.17
C ARG A 61 19.65 -8.14 -0.61
N GLN A 62 19.25 -8.28 -1.89
CA GLN A 62 18.13 -7.56 -2.46
C GLN A 62 17.26 -8.51 -3.26
N PHE A 63 15.96 -8.20 -3.35
CA PHE A 63 15.04 -8.93 -4.22
C PHE A 63 14.89 -8.17 -5.54
N LYS A 64 15.33 -8.77 -6.62
CA LYS A 64 15.22 -8.17 -7.95
C LYS A 64 13.88 -8.54 -8.56
N ILE A 65 12.99 -7.57 -8.67
CA ILE A 65 11.63 -7.77 -9.18
C ILE A 65 11.66 -7.89 -10.70
N GLN A 66 11.09 -8.96 -11.23
CA GLN A 66 10.91 -9.14 -12.66
C GLN A 66 9.48 -8.83 -13.08
N ASN A 67 8.51 -9.23 -12.26
CA ASN A 67 7.09 -8.93 -12.47
C ASN A 67 6.44 -8.63 -11.12
N TYR A 68 5.40 -7.83 -11.13
CA TYR A 68 4.61 -7.60 -9.93
C TYR A 68 3.16 -7.31 -10.27
N GLU A 69 2.29 -7.55 -9.30
CA GLU A 69 0.87 -7.20 -9.38
C GLU A 69 0.46 -6.50 -8.10
N THR A 70 -0.37 -5.47 -8.22
CA THR A 70 -0.95 -4.83 -7.05
C THR A 70 -2.13 -5.67 -6.55
N VAL A 71 -2.22 -5.79 -5.23
CA VAL A 71 -3.24 -6.63 -4.59
C VAL A 71 -4.04 -5.76 -3.63
N THR A 72 -5.37 -5.84 -3.73
CA THR A 72 -6.22 -5.16 -2.76
C THR A 72 -6.12 -5.90 -1.42
N PRO A 73 -5.80 -5.20 -0.31
CA PRO A 73 -5.74 -5.84 0.99
C PRO A 73 -7.08 -6.47 1.37
N THR A 74 -7.05 -7.68 1.92
CA THR A 74 -8.26 -8.41 2.32
C THR A 74 -8.43 -8.50 3.83
N ASP A 75 -7.36 -8.31 4.60
CA ASP A 75 -7.46 -8.30 6.05
C ASP A 75 -7.56 -6.86 6.59
N ARG A 76 -8.12 -6.74 7.79
CA ARG A 76 -8.37 -5.43 8.40
C ARG A 76 -7.10 -4.64 8.69
N VAL A 77 -6.04 -5.32 9.09
CA VAL A 77 -4.76 -4.68 9.37
C VAL A 77 -4.17 -4.10 8.09
N GLY A 78 -4.22 -4.85 7.01
CA GLY A 78 -3.77 -4.38 5.70
C GLY A 78 -4.60 -3.21 5.17
N MET A 79 -5.92 -3.27 5.34
CA MET A 79 -6.82 -2.18 4.95
C MET A 79 -6.51 -0.90 5.70
N GLU A 80 -6.34 -1.00 7.01
CA GLU A 80 -6.02 0.14 7.86
C GLU A 80 -4.70 0.77 7.48
N ARG A 81 -3.70 -0.05 7.23
CA ARG A 81 -2.37 0.41 6.81
C ARG A 81 -2.42 1.10 5.45
N TYR A 82 -3.14 0.53 4.50
CA TYR A 82 -3.32 1.11 3.18
C TYR A 82 -3.98 2.50 3.27
N LEU A 83 -5.07 2.60 4.02
CA LEU A 83 -5.79 3.85 4.18
C LEU A 83 -4.95 4.90 4.92
N GLY A 84 -4.17 4.49 5.91
CA GLY A 84 -3.36 5.39 6.73
C GLY A 84 -2.03 5.80 6.10
N SER A 85 -1.65 5.20 4.98
CA SER A 85 -0.34 5.43 4.33
C SER A 85 -0.24 6.73 3.54
N GLY A 86 -1.37 7.44 3.35
CA GLY A 86 -1.43 8.60 2.46
C GLY A 86 -1.90 8.27 1.06
N ALA A 87 -2.23 7.00 0.78
CA ALA A 87 -2.79 6.59 -0.50
C ALA A 87 -4.13 7.25 -0.78
N ILE A 88 -4.88 7.55 0.28
CA ILE A 88 -6.16 8.25 0.17
C ILE A 88 -6.02 9.62 0.83
N ARG A 89 -6.29 10.64 0.06
CA ARG A 89 -6.18 12.02 0.52
C ARG A 89 -7.16 12.30 1.65
N GLY A 90 -6.66 12.92 2.72
CA GLY A 90 -7.48 13.30 3.87
C GLY A 90 -7.65 12.21 4.92
N VAL A 91 -7.09 11.03 4.71
CA VAL A 91 -7.16 9.93 5.68
C VAL A 91 -5.77 9.68 6.27
N GLY A 92 -5.63 9.95 7.57
CA GLY A 92 -4.43 9.60 8.32
C GLY A 92 -4.65 8.29 9.07
N GLU A 93 -3.66 7.89 9.85
CA GLU A 93 -3.70 6.63 10.59
C GLU A 93 -4.91 6.53 11.56
N ALA A 94 -5.22 7.60 12.27
CA ALA A 94 -6.33 7.60 13.24
C ALA A 94 -7.68 7.42 12.55
N LEU A 95 -7.90 8.12 11.43
CA LEU A 95 -9.13 7.97 10.66
C LEU A 95 -9.22 6.61 9.99
N ALA A 96 -8.11 6.10 9.47
CA ALA A 96 -8.05 4.77 8.87
C ALA A 96 -8.51 3.71 9.87
N ALA A 97 -8.02 3.77 11.10
CA ALA A 97 -8.41 2.84 12.15
C ALA A 97 -9.91 2.91 12.44
N ARG A 98 -10.47 4.11 12.51
CA ARG A 98 -11.91 4.30 12.76
C ARG A 98 -12.78 3.77 11.62
N ILE A 99 -12.36 4.01 10.39
CA ILE A 99 -13.09 3.55 9.20
C ILE A 99 -13.14 2.02 9.16
N VAL A 100 -11.99 1.38 9.33
CA VAL A 100 -11.90 -0.08 9.28
C VAL A 100 -12.63 -0.73 10.45
N LYS A 101 -12.57 -0.11 11.64
CA LYS A 101 -13.29 -0.61 12.82
C LYS A 101 -14.80 -0.59 12.60
N LYS A 102 -15.32 0.44 11.92
CA LYS A 102 -16.76 0.58 11.68
C LYS A 102 -17.25 -0.34 10.56
N PHE A 103 -16.55 -0.38 9.45
CA PHE A 103 -17.01 -1.08 8.25
C PHE A 103 -16.35 -2.45 8.03
N GLY A 104 -15.25 -2.72 8.68
CA GLY A 104 -14.57 -4.02 8.57
C GLY A 104 -14.25 -4.40 7.13
N ASP A 105 -14.64 -5.59 6.73
CA ASP A 105 -14.35 -6.12 5.40
C ASP A 105 -15.03 -5.36 4.27
N ASP A 106 -16.06 -4.57 4.58
CA ASP A 106 -16.77 -3.75 3.60
C ASP A 106 -16.13 -2.39 3.34
N THR A 107 -15.01 -2.09 4.01
CA THR A 107 -14.39 -0.77 3.96
C THR A 107 -14.16 -0.25 2.54
N PHE A 108 -13.49 -1.03 1.69
CA PHE A 108 -13.20 -0.58 0.32
C PHE A 108 -14.45 -0.50 -0.56
N ARG A 109 -15.38 -1.43 -0.37
CA ARG A 109 -16.65 -1.38 -1.10
C ARG A 109 -17.42 -0.10 -0.77
N ILE A 110 -17.45 0.27 0.50
CA ILE A 110 -18.15 1.47 0.95
C ILE A 110 -17.49 2.73 0.40
N ILE A 111 -16.17 2.79 0.40
CA ILE A 111 -15.44 3.93 -0.16
C ILE A 111 -15.74 4.08 -1.66
N GLU A 112 -15.82 3.00 -2.40
CA GLU A 112 -16.09 3.02 -3.84
C GLU A 112 -17.56 3.23 -4.19
N GLU A 113 -18.45 2.52 -3.51
CA GLU A 113 -19.88 2.47 -3.87
C GLU A 113 -20.78 3.36 -3.04
N GLU A 114 -20.44 3.55 -1.77
CA GLU A 114 -21.30 4.29 -0.84
C GLU A 114 -20.47 5.28 0.00
N PRO A 115 -19.67 6.17 -0.64
CA PRO A 115 -18.77 7.04 0.10
C PRO A 115 -19.48 7.98 1.10
N GLU A 116 -20.75 8.29 0.88
CA GLU A 116 -21.55 9.10 1.81
C GLU A 116 -21.68 8.46 3.18
N ARG A 117 -21.55 7.15 3.28
CA ARG A 117 -21.60 6.44 4.57
C ARG A 117 -20.36 6.71 5.44
N LEU A 118 -19.29 7.21 4.85
CA LEU A 118 -18.10 7.58 5.63
C LEU A 118 -18.41 8.68 6.63
N ALA A 119 -19.44 9.49 6.38
CA ALA A 119 -19.88 10.53 7.33
C ALA A 119 -20.42 9.96 8.64
N GLU A 120 -20.73 8.66 8.71
CA GLU A 120 -21.12 7.97 9.94
C GLU A 120 -19.94 7.77 10.88
N VAL A 121 -18.70 7.90 10.37
CA VAL A 121 -17.49 7.77 11.17
C VAL A 121 -17.21 9.07 11.90
N LYS A 122 -16.92 8.98 13.19
CA LYS A 122 -16.59 10.16 14.00
C LYS A 122 -15.34 10.85 13.43
N GLY A 123 -15.46 12.14 13.16
CA GLY A 123 -14.37 12.93 12.58
C GLY A 123 -14.48 13.12 11.06
N ILE A 124 -15.49 12.53 10.43
CA ILE A 124 -15.72 12.68 9.01
C ILE A 124 -17.07 13.37 8.81
N SER A 125 -17.04 14.58 8.20
CA SER A 125 -18.26 15.29 7.80
C SER A 125 -18.73 14.75 6.45
N GLU A 126 -19.95 15.10 6.06
CA GLU A 126 -20.48 14.73 4.74
C GLU A 126 -19.59 15.23 3.61
N ARG A 127 -19.10 16.44 3.73
CA ARG A 127 -18.18 17.03 2.76
C ARG A 127 -16.87 16.25 2.67
N LYS A 128 -16.31 15.92 3.82
CA LYS A 128 -15.06 15.16 3.87
C LYS A 128 -15.24 13.74 3.34
N ALA A 129 -16.40 13.14 3.59
CA ALA A 129 -16.71 11.82 3.04
C ALA A 129 -16.64 11.79 1.52
N GLN A 130 -17.15 12.84 0.87
CA GLN A 130 -17.07 12.95 -0.59
C GLN A 130 -15.65 13.20 -1.08
N GLU A 131 -14.82 13.90 -0.32
CA GLU A 131 -13.42 14.14 -0.65
C GLU A 131 -12.56 12.88 -0.54
N ILE A 132 -12.93 11.96 0.35
CA ILE A 132 -12.23 10.68 0.54
C ILE A 132 -12.54 9.71 -0.60
N ALA A 133 -13.67 9.85 -1.26
CA ALA A 133 -14.06 8.95 -2.34
C ALA A 133 -12.97 8.86 -3.41
N ILE A 134 -12.67 7.65 -3.80
CA ILE A 134 -11.61 7.34 -4.76
C ILE A 134 -12.15 7.46 -6.18
#